data_07c4291618013e87b1c2fc7514c4153d
#
_entry.id   07c4291618013e87b1c2fc7514c4153d
#
_cell.length_a   1.000
_cell.length_b   1.000
_cell.length_c   1.000
_cell.angle_alpha   90.00
_cell.angle_beta   90.00
_cell.angle_gamma   90.00
#
_symmetry.space_group_name_H-M   'P 1'
#
loop_
_entity.id
_entity.type
_entity.pdbx_description
1 polymer ?
#
loop_
_entity_poly.entity_id
_entity_poly.type
_entity_poly.pdbx_seq_one_letter_code
_entity_poly.pdbx_strand_id
1 'polypeptide(L)'
;MFDALSDRLDAVTKSLRSKGRLTERDIDDALGEVRTALLEADVELTVVRAFIDAVRGRLTGASVSQALSPGQQVVKAVHEQLVEMLGGETLKVTYATHPPTVILLAGLQGAGKTTTAGKLAQWFKQQGRQPLLVAADLQRPAAVEQLRVLGERAGVEVYSEPLTPLEVARKGVQIATLKGRDVVIIDTAGRLSIDEALMDEVRQISDATSPHYTFLVIDAMTGQDAVHTARAFHDRLSLSGLIVTKLDYDARGGAVLSCLLYTSPSPRDGLLSRMPSSA
;
A
#
# COMPACT_ATOMS: atom_id res chain seq x y z
N MET A 1 -11.53 6.29 -8.58
CA MET A 1 -10.44 6.94 -7.83
C MET A 1 -9.51 7.76 -8.70
N PHE A 2 -8.97 7.29 -9.78
CA PHE A 2 -8.03 8.04 -10.64
C PHE A 2 -8.68 8.64 -11.89
N ASP A 3 -10.00 8.79 -11.94
CA ASP A 3 -10.71 9.19 -13.16
C ASP A 3 -10.30 10.58 -13.63
N ALA A 4 -10.24 11.55 -12.71
CA ALA A 4 -9.80 12.92 -13.05
C ALA A 4 -8.34 12.97 -13.53
N LEU A 5 -7.44 12.18 -12.92
CA LEU A 5 -6.05 12.06 -13.35
C LEU A 5 -5.97 11.36 -14.72
N SER A 6 -6.73 10.29 -14.92
CA SER A 6 -6.80 9.56 -16.19
C SER A 6 -7.30 10.45 -17.31
N ASP A 7 -8.39 11.19 -17.10
CA ASP A 7 -8.95 12.10 -18.09
C ASP A 7 -7.95 13.19 -18.51
N ARG A 8 -7.20 13.74 -17.53
CA ARG A 8 -6.16 14.75 -17.81
C ARG A 8 -4.99 14.15 -18.57
N LEU A 9 -4.50 12.98 -18.17
CA LEU A 9 -3.42 12.28 -18.88
C LEU A 9 -3.84 11.85 -20.29
N ASP A 10 -5.10 11.45 -20.47
CA ASP A 10 -5.67 11.16 -21.79
C ASP A 10 -5.74 12.40 -22.68
N ALA A 11 -6.09 13.57 -22.14
CA ALA A 11 -6.09 14.83 -22.88
C ALA A 11 -4.67 15.18 -23.37
N VAL A 12 -3.66 15.09 -22.48
CA VAL A 12 -2.23 15.30 -22.85
C VAL A 12 -1.82 14.32 -23.95
N THR A 13 -2.18 13.04 -23.77
CA THR A 13 -1.88 11.98 -24.75
C THR A 13 -2.47 12.28 -26.12
N LYS A 14 -3.74 12.72 -26.18
CA LYS A 14 -4.43 13.09 -27.44
C LYS A 14 -3.76 14.28 -28.11
N SER A 15 -3.38 15.32 -27.36
CA SER A 15 -2.69 16.50 -27.90
C SER A 15 -1.34 16.14 -28.54
N LEU A 16 -0.60 15.22 -27.92
CA LEU A 16 0.70 14.77 -28.44
C LEU A 16 0.58 13.86 -29.68
N ARG A 17 -0.44 13.00 -29.72
CA ARG A 17 -0.66 12.10 -30.87
C ARG A 17 -0.94 12.82 -32.19
N SER A 18 -1.49 14.03 -32.12
CA SER A 18 -1.78 14.84 -33.31
C SER A 18 -0.56 15.54 -33.91
N LYS A 19 0.58 15.59 -33.18
CA LYS A 19 1.81 16.27 -33.63
C LYS A 19 2.77 15.26 -34.29
N GLY A 20 3.07 15.47 -35.56
CA GLY A 20 3.95 14.58 -36.33
C GLY A 20 5.43 14.63 -35.95
N ARG A 21 5.92 15.78 -35.49
CA ARG A 21 7.25 16.01 -34.89
C ARG A 21 7.08 16.78 -33.59
N LEU A 22 7.75 16.36 -32.53
CA LEU A 22 7.81 17.09 -31.26
C LEU A 22 9.13 17.86 -31.20
N THR A 23 9.05 19.10 -30.75
CA THR A 23 10.21 19.89 -30.33
C THR A 23 10.43 19.67 -28.82
N GLU A 24 11.61 20.05 -28.31
CA GLU A 24 11.87 20.05 -26.85
C GLU A 24 10.82 20.87 -26.10
N ARG A 25 10.36 21.97 -26.70
CA ARG A 25 9.29 22.81 -26.13
C ARG A 25 7.97 22.05 -26.03
N ASP A 26 7.59 21.25 -27.02
CA ASP A 26 6.37 20.44 -26.97
C ASP A 26 6.44 19.38 -25.87
N ILE A 27 7.62 18.84 -25.61
CA ILE A 27 7.85 17.90 -24.51
C ILE A 27 7.74 18.62 -23.17
N ASP A 28 8.34 19.81 -23.03
CA ASP A 28 8.26 20.61 -21.80
C ASP A 28 6.84 21.04 -21.49
N ASP A 29 6.08 21.48 -22.50
CA ASP A 29 4.68 21.82 -22.36
C ASP A 29 3.84 20.62 -21.89
N ALA A 30 4.03 19.46 -22.49
CA ALA A 30 3.34 18.22 -22.12
C ALA A 30 3.70 17.75 -20.69
N LEU A 31 4.98 17.81 -20.31
CA LEU A 31 5.40 17.49 -18.93
C LEU A 31 4.85 18.51 -17.93
N GLY A 32 4.68 19.78 -18.34
CA GLY A 32 4.00 20.80 -17.55
C GLY A 32 2.53 20.47 -17.29
N GLU A 33 1.81 19.97 -18.30
CA GLU A 33 0.42 19.51 -18.15
C GLU A 33 0.33 18.27 -17.25
N VAL A 34 1.23 17.28 -17.41
CA VAL A 34 1.32 16.10 -16.54
C VAL A 34 1.60 16.51 -15.09
N ARG A 35 2.54 17.44 -14.87
CA ARG A 35 2.84 17.99 -13.56
C ARG A 35 1.59 18.61 -12.93
N THR A 36 0.86 19.42 -13.69
CA THR A 36 -0.38 20.05 -13.21
C THR A 36 -1.42 19.00 -12.84
N ALA A 37 -1.62 17.97 -13.67
CA ALA A 37 -2.55 16.89 -13.41
C ALA A 37 -2.22 16.12 -12.12
N LEU A 38 -0.95 15.84 -11.86
CA LEU A 38 -0.51 15.16 -10.63
C LEU A 38 -0.73 16.03 -9.39
N LEU A 39 -0.46 17.35 -9.47
CA LEU A 39 -0.72 18.29 -8.37
C LEU A 39 -2.22 18.44 -8.08
N GLU A 40 -3.07 18.53 -9.12
CA GLU A 40 -4.53 18.56 -8.96
C GLU A 40 -5.08 17.26 -8.36
N ALA A 41 -4.42 16.15 -8.62
CA ALA A 41 -4.71 14.85 -7.99
C ALA A 41 -4.21 14.75 -6.55
N ASP A 42 -3.60 15.80 -5.98
CA ASP A 42 -3.06 15.86 -4.62
C ASP A 42 -1.82 14.98 -4.41
N VAL A 43 -0.98 14.84 -5.45
CA VAL A 43 0.34 14.21 -5.31
C VAL A 43 1.32 15.20 -4.67
N GLU A 44 2.14 14.72 -3.72
CA GLU A 44 3.14 15.55 -3.03
C GLU A 44 4.15 16.15 -4.03
N LEU A 45 4.52 17.42 -3.83
CA LEU A 45 5.37 18.18 -4.76
C LEU A 45 6.74 17.54 -5.01
N THR A 46 7.35 16.93 -3.99
CA THR A 46 8.64 16.23 -4.12
C THR A 46 8.51 15.02 -5.03
N VAL A 47 7.41 14.28 -4.90
CA VAL A 47 7.07 13.11 -5.73
C VAL A 47 6.84 13.54 -7.17
N VAL A 48 6.06 14.62 -7.37
CA VAL A 48 5.80 15.17 -8.71
C VAL A 48 7.10 15.59 -9.39
N ARG A 49 8.02 16.27 -8.68
CA ARG A 49 9.32 16.65 -9.23
C ARG A 49 10.13 15.43 -9.65
N ALA A 50 10.30 14.47 -8.75
CA ALA A 50 11.03 13.23 -9.03
C ALA A 50 10.44 12.47 -10.23
N PHE A 51 9.11 12.43 -10.33
CA PHE A 51 8.41 11.83 -11.46
C PHE A 51 8.74 12.52 -12.79
N ILE A 52 8.62 13.85 -12.84
CA ILE A 52 8.89 14.63 -14.07
C ILE A 52 10.36 14.49 -14.49
N ASP A 53 11.29 14.54 -13.54
CA ASP A 53 12.71 14.37 -13.80
C ASP A 53 13.04 12.98 -14.36
N ALA A 54 12.41 11.93 -13.80
CA ALA A 54 12.57 10.57 -14.28
C ALA A 54 11.99 10.37 -15.69
N VAL A 55 10.81 10.92 -15.98
CA VAL A 55 10.22 10.88 -17.33
C VAL A 55 11.11 11.63 -18.32
N ARG A 56 11.62 12.81 -17.98
CA ARG A 56 12.54 13.58 -18.81
C ARG A 56 13.81 12.80 -19.09
N GLY A 57 14.42 12.15 -18.09
CA GLY A 57 15.60 11.31 -18.26
C GLY A 57 15.39 10.16 -19.23
N ARG A 58 14.21 9.54 -19.23
CA ARG A 58 13.83 8.49 -20.19
C ARG A 58 13.71 9.01 -21.62
N LEU A 59 13.21 10.23 -21.79
CA LEU A 59 13.06 10.86 -23.10
C LEU A 59 14.39 11.35 -23.69
N THR A 60 15.36 11.71 -22.86
CA THR A 60 16.69 12.16 -23.27
C THR A 60 17.70 11.03 -23.38
N GLY A 61 17.42 9.85 -22.79
CA GLY A 61 18.27 8.66 -22.84
C GLY A 61 18.24 7.97 -24.20
N ALA A 62 19.30 7.25 -24.53
CA ALA A 62 19.58 6.67 -25.84
C ALA A 62 18.63 5.56 -26.35
N SER A 63 17.52 5.27 -25.72
CA SER A 63 16.57 4.22 -26.10
C SER A 63 15.29 4.75 -26.76
N VAL A 64 15.40 5.81 -27.54
CA VAL A 64 14.28 6.31 -28.35
C VAL A 64 13.98 5.27 -29.44
N SER A 65 12.89 4.52 -29.26
CA SER A 65 12.47 3.51 -30.25
C SER A 65 12.16 4.20 -31.59
N GLN A 66 12.91 3.91 -32.64
CA GLN A 66 12.63 4.42 -33.98
C GLN A 66 11.27 4.00 -34.55
N ALA A 67 10.62 3.02 -33.92
CA ALA A 67 9.31 2.49 -34.33
C ALA A 67 8.12 3.32 -33.79
N LEU A 68 8.32 4.21 -32.80
CA LEU A 68 7.28 5.01 -32.19
C LEU A 68 7.37 6.47 -32.62
N SER A 69 6.20 7.12 -32.82
CA SER A 69 6.18 8.55 -32.98
C SER A 69 6.65 9.27 -31.71
N PRO A 70 7.22 10.48 -31.79
CA PRO A 70 7.68 11.21 -30.61
C PRO A 70 6.58 11.34 -29.50
N GLY A 71 5.34 11.61 -29.90
CA GLY A 71 4.21 11.67 -28.95
C GLY A 71 3.93 10.32 -28.23
N GLN A 72 4.07 9.21 -28.96
CA GLN A 72 3.93 7.87 -28.35
C GLN A 72 5.05 7.57 -27.38
N GLN A 73 6.24 8.12 -27.60
CA GLN A 73 7.38 7.95 -26.68
C GLN A 73 7.16 8.67 -25.36
N VAL A 74 6.61 9.91 -25.39
CA VAL A 74 6.25 10.63 -24.15
C VAL A 74 5.19 9.85 -23.37
N VAL A 75 4.14 9.41 -24.05
CA VAL A 75 3.06 8.61 -23.44
C VAL A 75 3.62 7.33 -22.81
N LYS A 76 4.49 6.62 -23.52
CA LYS A 76 5.14 5.42 -23.02
C LYS A 76 6.00 5.71 -21.79
N ALA A 77 6.82 6.76 -21.82
CA ALA A 77 7.68 7.13 -20.69
C ALA A 77 6.86 7.51 -19.45
N VAL A 78 5.76 8.26 -19.62
CA VAL A 78 4.83 8.59 -18.53
C VAL A 78 4.18 7.33 -17.97
N HIS A 79 3.68 6.45 -18.84
CA HIS A 79 3.05 5.19 -18.41
C HIS A 79 4.04 4.28 -17.66
N GLU A 80 5.23 4.08 -18.18
CA GLU A 80 6.27 3.27 -17.55
C GLU A 80 6.66 3.84 -16.19
N GLN A 81 6.78 5.18 -16.09
CA GLN A 81 7.10 5.83 -14.82
C GLN A 81 5.96 5.72 -13.81
N LEU A 82 4.69 5.78 -14.24
CA LEU A 82 3.54 5.52 -13.36
C LEU A 82 3.53 4.07 -12.86
N VAL A 83 3.78 3.11 -13.75
CA VAL A 83 3.87 1.69 -13.37
C VAL A 83 4.99 1.46 -12.36
N GLU A 84 6.17 2.04 -12.60
CA GLU A 84 7.31 1.93 -11.67
C GLU A 84 6.99 2.59 -10.33
N MET A 85 6.36 3.76 -10.34
CA MET A 85 5.95 4.46 -9.12
C MET A 85 4.89 3.67 -8.34
N LEU A 86 4.02 2.93 -9.02
CA LEU A 86 3.05 2.01 -8.43
C LEU A 86 3.66 0.67 -7.98
N GLY A 87 4.99 0.52 -8.11
CA GLY A 87 5.73 -0.64 -7.64
C GLY A 87 6.06 -1.69 -8.70
N GLY A 88 5.73 -1.44 -9.96
CA GLY A 88 6.08 -2.32 -11.10
C GLY A 88 5.35 -3.66 -11.07
N GLU A 89 5.84 -4.61 -10.31
CA GLU A 89 5.26 -5.96 -10.19
C GLU A 89 4.41 -6.10 -8.92
N THR A 90 3.34 -6.89 -9.02
CA THR A 90 2.50 -7.23 -7.86
C THR A 90 3.28 -8.10 -6.87
N LEU A 91 3.27 -7.77 -5.59
CA LEU A 91 3.85 -8.62 -4.55
C LEU A 91 3.23 -10.00 -4.58
N LYS A 92 4.08 -10.99 -4.75
CA LYS A 92 3.72 -12.38 -4.49
C LYS A 92 4.11 -12.69 -3.05
N VAL A 93 3.13 -13.00 -2.21
CA VAL A 93 3.42 -13.44 -0.84
C VAL A 93 4.24 -14.72 -0.89
N THR A 94 5.48 -14.65 -0.45
CA THR A 94 6.34 -15.82 -0.27
C THR A 94 6.12 -16.35 1.13
N TYR A 95 5.79 -17.63 1.22
CA TYR A 95 5.53 -18.26 2.52
C TYR A 95 6.84 -18.63 3.22
N ALA A 96 6.83 -18.53 4.54
CA ALA A 96 7.95 -18.91 5.36
C ALA A 96 8.31 -20.40 5.17
N THR A 97 9.60 -20.70 5.12
CA THR A 97 10.10 -22.09 5.07
C THR A 97 9.65 -22.90 6.31
N HIS A 98 9.57 -22.21 7.44
CA HIS A 98 9.05 -22.75 8.70
C HIS A 98 7.78 -22.00 9.09
N PRO A 99 6.58 -22.60 8.89
CA PRO A 99 5.31 -21.96 9.25
C PRO A 99 5.23 -21.60 10.74
N PRO A 100 4.49 -20.55 11.09
CA PRO A 100 3.62 -19.75 10.23
C PRO A 100 4.33 -18.56 9.55
N THR A 101 3.82 -18.14 8.38
CA THR A 101 4.12 -16.81 7.82
C THR A 101 3.39 -15.76 8.64
N VAL A 102 4.13 -14.88 9.31
CA VAL A 102 3.58 -13.84 10.18
C VAL A 102 3.40 -12.54 9.40
N ILE A 103 2.18 -11.99 9.46
CA ILE A 103 1.79 -10.73 8.85
C ILE A 103 1.32 -9.78 9.95
N LEU A 104 1.95 -8.61 10.06
CA LEU A 104 1.60 -7.56 10.99
C LEU A 104 0.86 -6.44 10.25
N LEU A 105 -0.32 -6.05 10.75
CA LEU A 105 -1.06 -4.90 10.24
C LEU A 105 -0.87 -3.71 11.18
N ALA A 106 -0.30 -2.63 10.66
CA ALA A 106 -0.09 -1.37 11.36
C ALA A 106 -0.92 -0.25 10.73
N GLY A 107 -1.14 0.86 11.43
CA GLY A 107 -1.86 2.04 10.90
C GLY A 107 -2.74 2.72 11.93
N LEU A 108 -3.28 3.88 11.57
CA LEU A 108 -4.12 4.69 12.44
C LEU A 108 -5.51 4.09 12.68
N GLN A 109 -6.23 4.62 13.65
CA GLN A 109 -7.62 4.27 13.93
C GLN A 109 -8.50 4.63 12.72
N GLY A 110 -9.44 3.75 12.39
CA GLY A 110 -10.33 3.98 11.25
C GLY A 110 -9.74 3.67 9.88
N ALA A 111 -8.43 3.38 9.78
CA ALA A 111 -7.78 3.01 8.52
C ALA A 111 -8.28 1.67 7.92
N GLY A 112 -9.00 0.85 8.69
CA GLY A 112 -9.57 -0.41 8.20
C GLY A 112 -8.72 -1.65 8.46
N LYS A 113 -7.80 -1.64 9.42
CA LYS A 113 -6.94 -2.80 9.77
C LYS A 113 -7.73 -4.07 10.05
N THR A 114 -8.68 -4.00 10.98
CA THR A 114 -9.51 -5.15 11.38
C THR A 114 -10.29 -5.74 10.19
N THR A 115 -10.88 -4.88 9.36
CA THR A 115 -11.56 -5.31 8.13
C THR A 115 -10.58 -5.94 7.14
N THR A 116 -9.41 -5.37 7.00
CA THR A 116 -8.33 -5.90 6.16
C THR A 116 -7.85 -7.25 6.66
N ALA A 117 -7.69 -7.43 7.98
CA ALA A 117 -7.34 -8.71 8.59
C ALA A 117 -8.33 -9.81 8.20
N GLY A 118 -9.64 -9.53 8.31
CA GLY A 118 -10.69 -10.48 7.90
C GLY A 118 -10.65 -10.81 6.40
N LYS A 119 -10.47 -9.80 5.53
CA LYS A 119 -10.37 -10.00 4.08
C LYS A 119 -9.12 -10.79 3.69
N LEU A 120 -7.98 -10.49 4.29
CA LEU A 120 -6.74 -11.25 4.07
C LEU A 120 -6.89 -12.71 4.51
N ALA A 121 -7.49 -12.94 5.67
CA ALA A 121 -7.73 -14.29 6.17
C ALA A 121 -8.62 -15.10 5.20
N GLN A 122 -9.69 -14.49 4.71
CA GLN A 122 -10.55 -15.11 3.70
C GLN A 122 -9.80 -15.41 2.41
N TRP A 123 -8.99 -14.47 1.93
CA TRP A 123 -8.19 -14.62 0.72
C TRP A 123 -7.17 -15.76 0.85
N PHE A 124 -6.44 -15.86 1.96
CA PHE A 124 -5.52 -16.97 2.21
C PHE A 124 -6.25 -18.31 2.27
N LYS A 125 -7.42 -18.34 2.93
CA LYS A 125 -8.24 -19.55 3.01
C LYS A 125 -8.70 -20.03 1.63
N GLN A 126 -9.11 -19.11 0.75
CA GLN A 126 -9.47 -19.42 -0.64
C GLN A 126 -8.29 -20.01 -1.43
N GLN A 127 -7.06 -19.71 -1.05
CA GLN A 127 -5.85 -20.31 -1.62
C GLN A 127 -5.44 -21.64 -0.96
N GLY A 128 -6.30 -22.20 -0.11
CA GLY A 128 -6.04 -23.46 0.57
C GLY A 128 -5.13 -23.34 1.79
N ARG A 129 -4.88 -22.12 2.28
CA ARG A 129 -4.09 -21.88 3.50
C ARG A 129 -4.95 -21.96 4.76
N GLN A 130 -4.28 -22.16 5.90
CA GLN A 130 -4.91 -22.23 7.22
C GLN A 130 -4.50 -21.02 8.08
N PRO A 131 -5.11 -19.83 7.85
CA PRO A 131 -4.76 -18.64 8.60
C PRO A 131 -5.31 -18.69 10.04
N LEU A 132 -4.59 -17.99 10.94
CA LEU A 132 -5.05 -17.60 12.27
C LEU A 132 -5.07 -16.08 12.36
N LEU A 133 -6.18 -15.54 12.85
CA LEU A 133 -6.29 -14.12 13.20
C LEU A 133 -5.89 -13.92 14.67
N VAL A 134 -5.11 -12.87 14.95
CA VAL A 134 -4.67 -12.53 16.31
C VAL A 134 -5.16 -11.13 16.66
N ALA A 135 -6.01 -11.03 17.69
CA ALA A 135 -6.62 -9.78 18.14
C ALA A 135 -5.70 -9.07 19.13
N ALA A 136 -4.77 -8.26 18.64
CA ALA A 136 -3.87 -7.44 19.46
C ALA A 136 -4.40 -6.00 19.69
N ASP A 137 -5.56 -5.60 19.13
CA ASP A 137 -6.26 -4.36 19.47
C ASP A 137 -7.12 -4.60 20.74
N LEU A 138 -6.47 -4.53 21.90
CA LEU A 138 -7.13 -4.74 23.21
C LEU A 138 -7.61 -3.43 23.85
N GLN A 139 -7.24 -2.28 23.31
CA GLN A 139 -7.65 -0.98 23.85
C GLN A 139 -9.13 -0.69 23.58
N ARG A 140 -9.70 -1.35 22.58
CA ARG A 140 -11.11 -1.23 22.21
C ARG A 140 -11.80 -2.58 22.36
N PRO A 141 -12.64 -2.78 23.40
CA PRO A 141 -13.35 -4.06 23.60
C PRO A 141 -14.17 -4.52 22.38
N ALA A 142 -14.74 -3.57 21.64
CA ALA A 142 -15.49 -3.85 20.42
C ALA A 142 -14.59 -4.33 19.26
N ALA A 143 -13.28 -4.05 19.26
CA ALA A 143 -12.38 -4.46 18.17
C ALA A 143 -12.16 -5.98 18.18
N VAL A 144 -11.97 -6.58 19.35
CA VAL A 144 -11.83 -8.04 19.49
C VAL A 144 -13.09 -8.74 18.98
N GLU A 145 -14.27 -8.25 19.39
CA GLU A 145 -15.54 -8.83 18.96
C GLU A 145 -15.76 -8.64 17.45
N GLN A 146 -15.40 -7.48 16.92
CA GLN A 146 -15.45 -7.22 15.48
C GLN A 146 -14.57 -8.21 14.71
N LEU A 147 -13.34 -8.47 15.19
CA LEU A 147 -12.46 -9.43 14.54
C LEU A 147 -13.01 -10.85 14.63
N ARG A 148 -13.66 -11.23 15.75
CA ARG A 148 -14.32 -12.54 15.89
C ARG A 148 -15.43 -12.73 14.87
N VAL A 149 -16.32 -11.74 14.73
CA VAL A 149 -17.40 -11.78 13.72
C VAL A 149 -16.83 -11.92 12.31
N LEU A 150 -15.75 -11.20 11.99
CA LEU A 150 -15.08 -11.32 10.69
C LEU A 150 -14.43 -12.70 10.50
N GLY A 151 -13.80 -13.23 11.56
CA GLY A 151 -13.23 -14.57 11.55
C GLY A 151 -14.31 -15.65 11.32
N GLU A 152 -15.45 -15.57 12.02
CA GLU A 152 -16.58 -16.47 11.83
C GLU A 152 -17.11 -16.44 10.39
N ARG A 153 -17.31 -15.25 9.81
CA ARG A 153 -17.75 -15.09 8.42
C ARG A 153 -16.75 -15.69 7.42
N ALA A 154 -15.46 -15.51 7.67
CA ALA A 154 -14.41 -16.10 6.85
C ALA A 154 -14.20 -17.61 7.16
N GLY A 155 -14.79 -18.12 8.25
CA GLY A 155 -14.54 -19.46 8.79
C GLY A 155 -13.07 -19.63 9.21
N VAL A 156 -12.48 -18.61 9.81
CA VAL A 156 -11.09 -18.53 10.27
C VAL A 156 -11.09 -18.34 11.79
N GLU A 157 -10.23 -19.09 12.48
CA GLU A 157 -10.09 -18.99 13.92
C GLU A 157 -9.48 -17.65 14.33
N VAL A 158 -9.97 -17.09 15.44
CA VAL A 158 -9.44 -15.88 16.06
C VAL A 158 -8.90 -16.19 17.43
N TYR A 159 -7.63 -15.87 17.65
CA TYR A 159 -6.99 -15.94 18.96
C TYR A 159 -7.08 -14.60 19.68
N SER A 160 -7.58 -14.62 20.92
CA SER A 160 -7.61 -13.47 21.81
C SER A 160 -7.59 -13.94 23.26
N GLU A 161 -6.83 -13.26 24.11
CA GLU A 161 -6.76 -13.48 25.56
C GLU A 161 -6.72 -12.12 26.29
N PRO A 162 -7.14 -12.04 27.56
CA PRO A 162 -7.06 -10.81 28.36
C PRO A 162 -5.63 -10.57 28.87
N LEU A 163 -4.71 -10.31 27.96
CA LEU A 163 -3.29 -10.08 28.19
C LEU A 163 -2.89 -8.70 27.66
N THR A 164 -1.60 -8.38 27.63
CA THR A 164 -1.11 -7.21 26.91
C THR A 164 -1.10 -7.47 25.41
N PRO A 165 -1.18 -6.42 24.54
CA PRO A 165 -1.10 -6.57 23.08
C PRO A 165 0.14 -7.38 22.64
N LEU A 166 1.28 -7.12 23.26
CA LEU A 166 2.54 -7.82 23.01
C LEU A 166 2.44 -9.32 23.32
N GLU A 167 1.88 -9.65 24.48
CA GLU A 167 1.73 -11.04 24.91
C GLU A 167 0.75 -11.81 24.02
N VAL A 168 -0.36 -11.18 23.64
CA VAL A 168 -1.35 -11.77 22.72
C VAL A 168 -0.71 -12.03 21.37
N ALA A 169 0.05 -11.09 20.83
CA ALA A 169 0.73 -11.25 19.55
C ALA A 169 1.73 -12.41 19.60
N ARG A 170 2.58 -12.46 20.63
CA ARG A 170 3.59 -13.52 20.79
C ARG A 170 2.95 -14.90 21.00
N LYS A 171 1.96 -15.00 21.89
CA LYS A 171 1.23 -16.26 22.12
C LYS A 171 0.45 -16.70 20.88
N GLY A 172 -0.15 -15.75 20.15
CA GLY A 172 -0.88 -16.04 18.92
C GLY A 172 0.00 -16.74 17.89
N VAL A 173 1.25 -16.29 17.71
CA VAL A 173 2.23 -16.96 16.84
C VAL A 173 2.57 -18.36 17.35
N GLN A 174 2.78 -18.52 18.66
CA GLN A 174 3.06 -19.83 19.26
C GLN A 174 1.87 -20.81 19.09
N ILE A 175 0.65 -20.35 19.33
CA ILE A 175 -0.57 -21.16 19.13
C ILE A 175 -0.74 -21.55 17.67
N ALA A 176 -0.44 -20.65 16.74
CA ALA A 176 -0.47 -20.96 15.32
C ALA A 176 0.50 -22.08 14.96
N THR A 177 1.73 -22.03 15.48
CA THR A 177 2.72 -23.10 15.29
C THR A 177 2.23 -24.42 15.86
N LEU A 178 1.72 -24.42 17.10
CA LEU A 178 1.20 -25.63 17.75
C LEU A 178 0.00 -26.26 17.03
N LYS A 179 -0.85 -25.42 16.42
CA LYS A 179 -2.04 -25.85 15.65
C LYS A 179 -1.74 -26.13 14.17
N GLY A 180 -0.49 -26.05 13.74
CA GLY A 180 -0.10 -26.25 12.34
C GLY A 180 -0.71 -25.22 11.39
N ARG A 181 -0.96 -23.97 11.87
CA ARG A 181 -1.39 -22.88 11.01
C ARG A 181 -0.23 -22.40 10.17
N ASP A 182 -0.49 -22.08 8.91
CA ASP A 182 0.56 -21.68 7.97
C ASP A 182 0.66 -20.15 7.78
N VAL A 183 -0.37 -19.40 8.19
CA VAL A 183 -0.39 -17.93 8.16
C VAL A 183 -0.92 -17.39 9.48
N VAL A 184 -0.30 -16.34 10.00
CA VAL A 184 -0.79 -15.55 11.14
C VAL A 184 -0.96 -14.11 10.71
N ILE A 185 -2.13 -13.53 11.01
CA ILE A 185 -2.41 -12.12 10.76
C ILE A 185 -2.67 -11.44 12.09
N ILE A 186 -1.80 -10.50 12.47
CA ILE A 186 -1.87 -9.77 13.73
C ILE A 186 -2.55 -8.43 13.46
N ASP A 187 -3.76 -8.24 14.03
CA ASP A 187 -4.50 -6.99 13.99
C ASP A 187 -4.13 -6.15 15.22
N THR A 188 -3.40 -5.05 15.02
CA THR A 188 -2.93 -4.17 16.09
C THR A 188 -3.88 -3.02 16.36
N ALA A 189 -3.75 -2.42 17.54
CA ALA A 189 -4.44 -1.18 17.86
C ALA A 189 -4.10 -0.06 16.89
N GLY A 190 -5.01 0.88 16.72
CA GLY A 190 -4.78 2.15 16.05
C GLY A 190 -5.20 3.27 16.96
N ARG A 191 -4.43 4.35 16.97
CA ARG A 191 -4.79 5.61 17.64
C ARG A 191 -5.23 6.66 16.64
N LEU A 192 -5.86 7.71 17.11
CA LEU A 192 -6.33 8.82 16.25
C LEU A 192 -5.17 9.61 15.64
N SER A 193 -4.04 9.64 16.32
CA SER A 193 -2.82 10.33 15.89
C SER A 193 -1.60 9.47 16.10
N ILE A 194 -0.53 9.83 15.42
CA ILE A 194 0.79 9.23 15.60
C ILE A 194 1.36 9.78 16.90
N ASP A 195 1.54 8.93 17.89
CA ASP A 195 2.23 9.25 19.13
C ASP A 195 3.32 8.19 19.43
N GLU A 196 4.24 8.52 20.34
CA GLU A 196 5.33 7.62 20.70
C GLU A 196 4.83 6.29 21.26
N ALA A 197 3.75 6.32 22.05
CA ALA A 197 3.22 5.11 22.68
C ALA A 197 2.64 4.12 21.64
N LEU A 198 1.98 4.60 20.57
CA LEU A 198 1.55 3.76 19.46
C LEU A 198 2.75 3.16 18.74
N MET A 199 3.73 3.98 18.41
CA MET A 199 4.90 3.56 17.65
C MET A 199 5.74 2.55 18.43
N ASP A 200 5.87 2.75 19.74
CA ASP A 200 6.60 1.81 20.62
C ASP A 200 5.83 0.49 20.77
N GLU A 201 4.50 0.52 20.93
CA GLU A 201 3.68 -0.70 21.02
C GLU A 201 3.80 -1.55 19.75
N VAL A 202 3.63 -0.94 18.57
CA VAL A 202 3.71 -1.66 17.29
C VAL A 202 5.13 -2.16 17.05
N ARG A 203 6.16 -1.40 17.40
CA ARG A 203 7.55 -1.81 17.32
C ARG A 203 7.84 -2.99 18.24
N GLN A 204 7.42 -2.97 19.49
CA GLN A 204 7.58 -4.09 20.43
C GLN A 204 6.91 -5.36 19.90
N ILE A 205 5.71 -5.24 19.34
CA ILE A 205 5.02 -6.37 18.70
C ILE A 205 5.84 -6.89 17.51
N SER A 206 6.33 -5.99 16.64
CA SER A 206 7.17 -6.36 15.50
C SER A 206 8.45 -7.09 15.93
N ASP A 207 9.18 -6.55 16.91
CA ASP A 207 10.42 -7.13 17.41
C ASP A 207 10.18 -8.52 18.03
N ALA A 208 9.06 -8.70 18.76
CA ALA A 208 8.74 -9.95 19.43
C ALA A 208 8.17 -11.05 18.53
N THR A 209 7.57 -10.68 17.40
CA THR A 209 6.93 -11.63 16.47
C THR A 209 7.72 -11.84 15.19
N SER A 210 8.72 -10.98 14.92
CA SER A 210 9.58 -11.03 13.72
C SER A 210 8.75 -11.26 12.44
N PRO A 211 7.81 -10.35 12.11
CA PRO A 211 6.88 -10.57 11.01
C PRO A 211 7.62 -10.69 9.68
N HIS A 212 7.16 -11.61 8.82
CA HIS A 212 7.64 -11.74 7.45
C HIS A 212 7.16 -10.58 6.58
N TYR A 213 5.98 -10.04 6.93
CA TYR A 213 5.40 -8.88 6.28
C TYR A 213 4.81 -7.93 7.32
N THR A 214 5.17 -6.66 7.21
CA THR A 214 4.54 -5.56 7.95
C THR A 214 3.85 -4.65 6.94
N PHE A 215 2.51 -4.67 6.93
CA PHE A 215 1.72 -3.82 6.07
C PHE A 215 1.17 -2.62 6.83
N LEU A 216 1.42 -1.43 6.29
CA LEU A 216 0.75 -0.24 6.74
C LEU A 216 -0.61 -0.11 6.05
N VAL A 217 -1.68 -0.09 6.83
CA VAL A 217 -3.05 0.12 6.32
C VAL A 217 -3.38 1.61 6.41
N ILE A 218 -3.70 2.22 5.28
CA ILE A 218 -4.05 3.63 5.16
C ILE A 218 -5.43 3.80 4.52
N ASP A 219 -6.10 4.89 4.88
CA ASP A 219 -7.36 5.30 4.30
C ASP A 219 -7.09 6.27 3.14
N ALA A 220 -7.56 5.95 1.94
CA ALA A 220 -7.37 6.79 0.75
C ALA A 220 -7.96 8.20 0.91
N MET A 221 -8.96 8.35 1.79
CA MET A 221 -9.64 9.63 2.00
C MET A 221 -8.86 10.61 2.89
N THR A 222 -7.79 10.17 3.55
CA THR A 222 -7.00 11.06 4.45
C THR A 222 -6.08 12.01 3.70
N GLY A 223 -5.98 11.90 2.37
CA GLY A 223 -5.16 12.81 1.56
C GLY A 223 -3.70 12.84 2.01
N GLN A 224 -3.11 14.03 2.15
CA GLN A 224 -1.71 14.22 2.53
C GLN A 224 -1.37 13.70 3.94
N ASP A 225 -2.35 13.56 4.84
CA ASP A 225 -2.10 12.96 6.17
C ASP A 225 -1.69 11.49 6.05
N ALA A 226 -2.12 10.79 4.98
CA ALA A 226 -1.64 9.44 4.68
C ALA A 226 -0.13 9.42 4.42
N VAL A 227 0.40 10.45 3.74
CA VAL A 227 1.84 10.56 3.42
C VAL A 227 2.65 10.76 4.70
N HIS A 228 2.20 11.67 5.59
CA HIS A 228 2.83 11.88 6.90
C HIS A 228 2.80 10.60 7.74
N THR A 229 1.68 9.88 7.70
CA THR A 229 1.53 8.59 8.38
C THR A 229 2.51 7.56 7.83
N ALA A 230 2.57 7.41 6.50
CA ALA A 230 3.47 6.46 5.86
C ALA A 230 4.93 6.72 6.22
N ARG A 231 5.35 7.98 6.20
CA ARG A 231 6.70 8.40 6.59
C ARG A 231 7.02 8.05 8.04
N ALA A 232 6.13 8.42 8.98
CA ALA A 232 6.36 8.18 10.40
C ALA A 232 6.46 6.68 10.73
N PHE A 233 5.63 5.84 10.10
CA PHE A 233 5.70 4.39 10.26
C PHE A 233 6.95 3.81 9.59
N HIS A 234 7.34 4.31 8.40
CA HIS A 234 8.55 3.88 7.71
C HIS A 234 9.82 4.15 8.53
N ASP A 235 9.90 5.31 9.19
CA ASP A 235 11.05 5.70 10.01
C ASP A 235 11.23 4.81 11.27
N ARG A 236 10.19 4.08 11.68
CA ARG A 236 10.18 3.26 12.90
C ARG A 236 10.04 1.76 12.66
N LEU A 237 9.48 1.36 11.52
CA LEU A 237 9.19 -0.03 11.16
C LEU A 237 9.71 -0.34 9.77
N SER A 238 10.21 -1.56 9.58
CA SER A 238 10.51 -2.09 8.24
C SER A 238 9.20 -2.46 7.54
N LEU A 239 8.62 -1.51 6.81
CA LEU A 239 7.39 -1.75 6.07
C LEU A 239 7.65 -2.60 4.83
N SER A 240 6.85 -3.65 4.66
CA SER A 240 6.86 -4.49 3.45
C SER A 240 5.96 -3.92 2.34
N GLY A 241 5.02 -3.05 2.68
CA GLY A 241 4.12 -2.42 1.71
C GLY A 241 2.95 -1.72 2.36
N LEU A 242 2.08 -1.18 1.48
CA LEU A 242 0.86 -0.47 1.84
C LEU A 242 -0.37 -1.29 1.46
N ILE A 243 -1.40 -1.21 2.31
CA ILE A 243 -2.76 -1.61 1.96
C ILE A 243 -3.63 -0.37 2.02
N VAL A 244 -4.18 0.01 0.87
CA VAL A 244 -5.03 1.19 0.76
C VAL A 244 -6.49 0.76 0.84
N THR A 245 -7.23 1.37 1.74
CA THR A 245 -8.65 1.09 1.96
C THR A 245 -9.53 2.23 1.44
N LYS A 246 -10.83 1.98 1.32
CA LYS A 246 -11.85 2.97 0.94
C LYS A 246 -11.60 3.63 -0.43
N LEU A 247 -11.03 2.87 -1.36
CA LEU A 247 -10.76 3.32 -2.73
C LEU A 247 -12.01 3.57 -3.58
N ASP A 248 -13.15 3.06 -3.11
CA ASP A 248 -14.49 3.21 -3.69
C ASP A 248 -15.12 4.58 -3.42
N TYR A 249 -14.59 5.34 -2.48
CA TYR A 249 -14.99 6.73 -2.24
C TYR A 249 -14.25 7.69 -3.17
N ASP A 250 -14.82 8.88 -3.39
CA ASP A 250 -14.28 9.91 -4.30
C ASP A 250 -12.98 10.53 -3.75
N ALA A 251 -11.94 9.73 -3.71
CA ALA A 251 -10.59 10.15 -3.33
C ALA A 251 -9.78 10.50 -4.58
N ARG A 252 -9.02 11.59 -4.54
CA ARG A 252 -8.17 12.04 -5.65
C ARG A 252 -7.04 11.07 -5.99
N GLY A 253 -6.67 10.20 -5.05
CA GLY A 253 -5.70 9.12 -5.23
C GLY A 253 -4.23 9.53 -5.19
N GLY A 254 -3.90 10.80 -5.28
CA GLY A 254 -2.51 11.26 -5.33
C GLY A 254 -1.73 11.02 -4.05
N ALA A 255 -2.39 11.07 -2.90
CA ALA A 255 -1.77 10.71 -1.63
C ALA A 255 -1.26 9.26 -1.64
N VAL A 256 -1.98 8.34 -2.30
CA VAL A 256 -1.55 6.94 -2.45
C VAL A 256 -0.23 6.86 -3.23
N LEU A 257 -0.13 7.59 -4.34
CA LEU A 257 1.09 7.67 -5.14
C LEU A 257 2.25 8.24 -4.30
N SER A 258 1.98 9.23 -3.47
CA SER A 258 2.98 9.85 -2.60
C SER A 258 3.45 8.91 -1.49
N CYS A 259 2.56 8.10 -0.91
CA CYS A 259 2.90 7.14 0.14
C CYS A 259 3.85 6.04 -0.33
N LEU A 260 3.83 5.69 -1.61
CA LEU A 260 4.66 4.61 -2.17
C LEU A 260 6.16 4.91 -2.08
N LEU A 261 6.56 6.18 -2.06
CA LEU A 261 7.96 6.56 -1.83
C LEU A 261 8.52 6.10 -0.48
N TYR A 262 7.64 5.98 0.53
CA TYR A 262 8.05 5.64 1.90
C TYR A 262 7.91 4.14 2.22
N THR A 263 7.43 3.34 1.28
CA THR A 263 7.18 1.92 1.52
C THR A 263 8.00 1.00 0.63
N SER A 264 8.74 1.57 -0.32
CA SER A 264 9.64 0.82 -1.20
C SER A 264 11.07 1.28 -0.92
N PRO A 265 11.90 0.47 -0.27
CA PRO A 265 13.34 0.74 -0.16
C PRO A 265 14.04 0.64 -1.52
N SER A 266 13.36 0.11 -2.53
CA SER A 266 13.82 0.05 -3.91
C SER A 266 12.62 0.15 -4.87
N PRO A 267 12.78 0.78 -6.04
CA PRO A 267 11.78 0.71 -7.12
C PRO A 267 11.44 -0.72 -7.54
N ARG A 268 12.18 -1.72 -7.07
CA ARG A 268 11.98 -3.15 -7.38
C ARG A 268 11.07 -3.87 -6.37
N ASP A 269 10.78 -3.27 -5.22
CA ASP A 269 10.07 -3.92 -4.11
C ASP A 269 8.68 -3.34 -3.85
N GLY A 270 8.16 -2.54 -4.76
CA GLY A 270 6.87 -1.88 -4.63
C GLY A 270 5.67 -2.82 -4.69
N LEU A 271 4.75 -2.63 -3.76
CA LEU A 271 3.61 -3.48 -3.48
C LEU A 271 2.29 -2.74 -3.57
N LEU A 272 1.51 -3.03 -4.59
CA LEU A 272 0.07 -2.80 -4.60
C LEU A 272 -0.67 -4.12 -4.83
N SER A 273 -1.27 -4.64 -3.78
CA SER A 273 -2.25 -5.71 -3.90
C SER A 273 -3.62 -5.08 -4.19
N ARG A 274 -4.16 -5.30 -5.38
CA ARG A 274 -5.59 -5.12 -5.65
C ARG A 274 -6.33 -6.30 -5.05
N MET A 275 -6.95 -6.11 -3.90
CA MET A 275 -7.99 -7.03 -3.46
C MET A 275 -9.29 -6.70 -4.20
N PRO A 276 -10.03 -7.68 -4.71
CA PRO A 276 -11.33 -7.42 -5.31
C PRO A 276 -12.26 -6.74 -4.30
N SER A 277 -12.97 -5.71 -4.75
CA SER A 277 -13.92 -4.94 -3.94
C SER A 277 -15.18 -5.72 -3.55
N SER A 278 -15.35 -6.93 -4.08
CA SER A 278 -16.49 -7.81 -3.84
C SER A 278 -16.08 -9.07 -3.10
N ALA A 279 -16.24 -9.05 -1.79
CA ALA A 279 -16.45 -10.24 -0.95
C ALA A 279 -17.27 -9.83 0.27
#